data_cd494b81a88ae80ed230d80d4b126061
#
_entry.id   cd494b81a88ae80ed230d80d4b126061
#
_cell.length_a   1.000
_cell.length_b   1.000
_cell.length_c   1.000
_cell.angle_alpha   90.00
_cell.angle_beta   90.00
_cell.angle_gamma   90.00
#
_symmetry.space_group_name_H-M   'P 1'
#
loop_
_entity.id
_entity.type
_entity.pdbx_description
1 polymer ?
#
loop_
_entity_poly.entity_id
_entity_poly.type
_entity_poly.pdbx_seq_one_letter_code
_entity_poly.pdbx_strand_id
1 'polypeptide(L)'
;SGVGKMCICNVDKIHIARQIQIIRNFSNAISLSYVKSVVEANLQTIISNAQGVIPGISREHILNLLIPLPPTNEQYEIDKKLQEILPFIDRYAKSQEALDKLNVELLGNLKKSILQEAVQGRLVQQIAEEGTGEELLEQIKLEKQQLIKEGKLKKSALTDSVIFRGDDNKYYEQVGKKCLDITEQIPFETPKNWVWTRLSHIANIYTGNSISETEKKSKFTDVIGRYYIGTKDVDFNNRIIYDNGIAIPKQYEPDFRLAPNNSILMCIEGGSAGRKIAILNQDVCFGNKLCCFSPFVGIGKYMYYYLQSPSFFELFNLNKTGIIGGVSIAKVKEILIPLPPIKEQQRIVAQIEKLFEQLR
;
A
#
# COMPACT_ATOMS: atom_id res chain seq x y z
N SER A 1 22.80 -13.84 11.30
CA SER A 1 24.08 -14.56 11.35
C SER A 1 25.06 -13.79 12.23
N GLY A 2 25.74 -14.45 13.20
CA GLY A 2 26.74 -13.82 14.08
C GLY A 2 28.18 -14.00 13.60
N VAL A 3 28.35 -14.47 12.36
CA VAL A 3 29.69 -14.73 11.78
C VAL A 3 30.47 -13.42 11.66
N GLY A 4 31.70 -13.43 12.16
CA GLY A 4 32.62 -12.29 12.09
C GLY A 4 32.46 -11.25 13.20
N LYS A 5 31.51 -11.38 14.12
CA LYS A 5 31.43 -10.48 15.29
C LYS A 5 32.63 -10.72 16.21
N MET A 6 33.31 -9.65 16.61
CA MET A 6 34.51 -9.70 17.44
C MET A 6 34.41 -8.76 18.62
N CYS A 7 35.00 -9.16 19.73
CA CYS A 7 35.21 -8.33 20.91
C CYS A 7 36.53 -8.61 21.58
N ILE A 8 37.08 -7.64 22.32
CA ILE A 8 38.22 -7.86 23.20
C ILE A 8 37.67 -8.33 24.55
N CYS A 9 38.25 -9.44 25.05
CA CYS A 9 37.90 -9.98 26.35
C CYS A 9 38.51 -9.11 27.46
N ASN A 10 37.68 -8.60 28.37
CA ASN A 10 38.08 -7.77 29.51
C ASN A 10 38.03 -8.47 30.85
N VAL A 11 37.87 -9.80 30.84
CA VAL A 11 37.88 -10.64 32.04
C VAL A 11 39.05 -11.64 32.02
N ASP A 12 39.58 -12.02 33.16
CA ASP A 12 40.78 -12.87 33.28
C ASP A 12 40.53 -14.28 32.75
N LYS A 13 39.35 -14.83 32.98
CA LYS A 13 38.97 -16.18 32.56
C LYS A 13 37.53 -16.23 32.12
N ILE A 14 37.30 -16.87 30.97
CA ILE A 14 35.95 -17.05 30.41
C ILE A 14 35.86 -18.42 29.73
N HIS A 15 34.72 -19.07 29.86
CA HIS A 15 34.37 -20.25 29.05
C HIS A 15 33.77 -19.81 27.72
N ILE A 16 34.21 -20.41 26.64
CA ILE A 16 33.70 -20.08 25.28
C ILE A 16 32.97 -21.26 24.69
N ALA A 17 31.97 -20.99 23.86
CA ALA A 17 31.31 -22.00 23.07
C ALA A 17 32.18 -22.47 21.90
N ARG A 18 31.92 -23.67 21.39
CA ARG A 18 32.68 -24.29 20.29
C ARG A 18 32.78 -23.44 19.03
N GLN A 19 31.81 -22.57 18.81
CA GLN A 19 31.71 -21.72 17.61
C GLN A 19 32.52 -20.41 17.71
N ILE A 20 33.22 -20.19 18.85
CA ILE A 20 33.99 -18.97 19.09
C ILE A 20 35.48 -19.33 18.97
N GLN A 21 36.21 -18.52 18.20
CA GLN A 21 37.66 -18.62 18.08
C GLN A 21 38.31 -17.53 18.94
N ILE A 22 39.42 -17.86 19.59
CA ILE A 22 40.20 -16.94 20.39
C ILE A 22 41.53 -16.64 19.68
N ILE A 23 41.85 -15.36 19.56
CA ILE A 23 43.18 -14.87 19.18
C ILE A 23 43.86 -14.38 20.45
N ARG A 24 45.01 -14.97 20.80
CA ARG A 24 45.80 -14.60 21.98
C ARG A 24 47.10 -13.98 21.53
N ASN A 25 47.46 -12.90 22.21
CA ASN A 25 48.75 -12.26 22.06
C ASN A 25 49.74 -12.85 23.10
N PHE A 26 50.94 -13.22 22.67
CA PHE A 26 52.01 -13.68 23.51
C PHE A 26 53.18 -12.70 23.64
N SER A 27 53.08 -11.52 23.03
CA SER A 27 54.11 -10.48 23.01
C SER A 27 53.51 -9.12 23.26
N ASN A 28 54.13 -8.33 24.13
CA ASN A 28 53.76 -6.95 24.35
C ASN A 28 54.02 -6.03 23.14
N ALA A 29 54.71 -6.53 22.10
CA ALA A 29 54.99 -5.80 20.87
C ALA A 29 53.75 -5.75 19.92
N ILE A 30 52.70 -6.48 20.21
CA ILE A 30 51.51 -6.56 19.35
C ILE A 30 50.27 -6.09 20.11
N SER A 31 49.57 -5.07 19.63
CA SER A 31 48.31 -4.62 20.18
C SER A 31 47.16 -5.50 19.71
N LEU A 32 46.37 -6.05 20.65
CA LEU A 32 45.19 -6.86 20.36
C LEU A 32 44.06 -6.03 19.69
N SER A 33 43.95 -4.75 20.03
CA SER A 33 42.97 -3.88 19.39
C SER A 33 43.35 -3.56 17.94
N TYR A 34 44.65 -3.39 17.66
CA TYR A 34 45.15 -3.27 16.29
C TYR A 34 44.86 -4.52 15.47
N VAL A 35 45.20 -5.75 16.02
CA VAL A 35 44.89 -7.01 15.34
C VAL A 35 43.40 -7.15 15.08
N LYS A 36 42.57 -6.83 16.05
CA LYS A 36 41.08 -6.82 15.86
C LYS A 36 40.67 -5.95 14.69
N SER A 37 41.16 -4.70 14.64
CA SER A 37 40.84 -3.76 13.56
C SER A 37 41.27 -4.27 12.18
N VAL A 38 42.45 -4.88 12.07
CA VAL A 38 42.94 -5.50 10.83
C VAL A 38 42.08 -6.69 10.40
N VAL A 39 41.68 -7.55 11.33
CA VAL A 39 40.81 -8.70 11.03
C VAL A 39 39.43 -8.20 10.61
N GLU A 40 38.88 -7.20 11.29
CA GLU A 40 37.59 -6.58 10.93
C GLU A 40 37.63 -5.96 9.51
N ALA A 41 38.71 -5.27 9.17
CA ALA A 41 38.89 -4.70 7.82
C ALA A 41 38.95 -5.76 6.71
N ASN A 42 39.45 -6.96 7.02
CA ASN A 42 39.54 -8.07 6.07
C ASN A 42 38.36 -9.06 6.15
N LEU A 43 37.36 -8.80 6.98
CA LEU A 43 36.30 -9.74 7.27
C LEU A 43 35.51 -10.17 6.03
N GLN A 44 35.20 -9.24 5.12
CA GLN A 44 34.47 -9.56 3.88
C GLN A 44 35.27 -10.52 2.98
N THR A 45 36.58 -10.30 2.87
CA THR A 45 37.47 -11.19 2.12
C THR A 45 37.54 -12.58 2.77
N ILE A 46 37.62 -12.63 4.10
CA ILE A 46 37.62 -13.87 4.84
C ILE A 46 36.31 -14.67 4.64
N ILE A 47 35.16 -13.97 4.68
CA ILE A 47 33.85 -14.60 4.49
C ILE A 47 33.65 -15.03 3.04
N SER A 48 34.07 -14.25 2.07
CA SER A 48 33.93 -14.60 0.64
C SER A 48 34.75 -15.81 0.24
N ASN A 49 35.89 -16.06 0.93
CA ASN A 49 36.74 -17.21 0.72
C ASN A 49 36.24 -18.44 1.48
N ALA A 50 35.26 -18.30 2.38
CA ALA A 50 34.67 -19.41 3.12
C ALA A 50 33.71 -20.19 2.22
N GLN A 51 34.07 -21.42 1.83
CA GLN A 51 33.26 -22.33 1.03
C GLN A 51 32.18 -22.99 1.90
N GLY A 52 30.93 -23.06 1.43
CA GLY A 52 29.84 -23.83 2.04
C GLY A 52 28.48 -23.17 1.97
N VAL A 53 27.42 -23.99 2.09
CA VAL A 53 26.01 -23.53 2.10
C VAL A 53 25.70 -22.63 3.32
N ILE A 54 26.44 -22.84 4.43
CA ILE A 54 26.39 -21.98 5.62
C ILE A 54 27.78 -21.34 5.78
N PRO A 55 27.93 -20.01 5.58
CA PRO A 55 29.22 -19.37 5.72
C PRO A 55 29.75 -19.51 7.15
N GLY A 56 30.92 -20.09 7.29
CA GLY A 56 31.64 -20.22 8.56
C GLY A 56 33.09 -19.84 8.40
N ILE A 57 33.66 -19.10 9.36
CA ILE A 57 35.09 -18.77 9.36
C ILE A 57 35.82 -19.88 10.05
N SER A 58 36.63 -20.62 9.30
CA SER A 58 37.51 -21.67 9.88
C SER A 58 38.72 -21.03 10.55
N ARG A 59 39.37 -21.83 11.41
CA ARG A 59 40.64 -21.41 12.05
C ARG A 59 41.73 -21.07 11.02
N GLU A 60 41.80 -21.83 9.92
CA GLU A 60 42.77 -21.64 8.86
C GLU A 60 42.60 -20.32 8.13
N HIS A 61 41.35 -19.85 7.93
CA HIS A 61 41.06 -18.55 7.33
C HIS A 61 41.66 -17.38 8.14
N ILE A 62 41.68 -17.51 9.49
CA ILE A 62 42.30 -16.51 10.38
C ILE A 62 43.81 -16.67 10.43
N LEU A 63 44.34 -17.90 10.53
CA LEU A 63 45.79 -18.13 10.63
C LEU A 63 46.55 -17.74 9.36
N ASN A 64 45.93 -17.87 8.21
CA ASN A 64 46.52 -17.51 6.92
C ASN A 64 46.31 -16.06 6.52
N LEU A 65 45.66 -15.25 7.37
CA LEU A 65 45.48 -13.83 7.10
C LEU A 65 46.83 -13.11 7.25
N LEU A 66 47.26 -12.42 6.19
CA LEU A 66 48.43 -11.54 6.24
C LEU A 66 48.09 -10.26 6.98
N ILE A 67 48.82 -10.00 8.06
CA ILE A 67 48.62 -8.81 8.90
C ILE A 67 49.85 -7.91 8.74
N PRO A 68 49.72 -6.64 8.29
CA PRO A 68 50.79 -5.67 8.33
C PRO A 68 51.16 -5.43 9.79
N LEU A 69 52.43 -5.43 10.11
CA LEU A 69 52.91 -5.29 11.49
C LEU A 69 53.84 -4.08 11.63
N PRO A 70 53.29 -2.87 11.84
CA PRO A 70 54.10 -1.69 12.12
C PRO A 70 54.68 -1.72 13.51
N PRO A 71 55.67 -0.84 13.84
CA PRO A 71 56.19 -0.68 15.20
C PRO A 71 55.07 -0.48 16.24
N THR A 72 55.28 -0.94 17.47
CA THR A 72 54.26 -0.94 18.52
C THR A 72 53.63 0.41 18.77
N ASN A 73 54.41 1.47 18.78
CA ASN A 73 53.91 2.85 18.95
C ASN A 73 52.96 3.26 17.82
N GLU A 74 53.28 2.87 16.58
CA GLU A 74 52.46 3.16 15.43
C GLU A 74 51.11 2.38 15.47
N GLN A 75 51.12 1.14 15.94
CA GLN A 75 49.89 0.35 16.20
C GLN A 75 48.95 1.11 17.15
N TYR A 76 49.48 1.67 18.24
CA TYR A 76 48.71 2.45 19.19
C TYR A 76 48.15 3.75 18.60
N GLU A 77 48.94 4.47 17.81
CA GLU A 77 48.48 5.70 17.13
C GLU A 77 47.39 5.40 16.11
N ILE A 78 47.50 4.30 15.35
CA ILE A 78 46.47 3.84 14.41
C ILE A 78 45.17 3.53 15.17
N ASP A 79 45.27 2.79 16.26
CA ASP A 79 44.14 2.36 17.05
C ASP A 79 43.43 3.56 17.69
N LYS A 80 44.18 4.49 18.26
CA LYS A 80 43.67 5.74 18.80
C LYS A 80 42.91 6.53 17.73
N LYS A 81 43.49 6.64 16.53
CA LYS A 81 42.85 7.36 15.42
C LYS A 81 41.58 6.67 14.94
N LEU A 82 41.55 5.35 14.90
CA LEU A 82 40.35 4.59 14.57
C LEU A 82 39.25 4.81 15.62
N GLN A 83 39.59 4.77 16.93
CA GLN A 83 38.64 5.03 18.00
C GLN A 83 38.06 6.45 17.94
N GLU A 84 38.83 7.44 17.49
CA GLU A 84 38.34 8.79 17.28
C GLU A 84 37.36 8.88 16.09
N ILE A 85 37.65 8.20 14.97
CA ILE A 85 36.93 8.36 13.69
C ILE A 85 35.69 7.45 13.60
N LEU A 86 35.79 6.19 14.05
CA LEU A 86 34.70 5.20 13.90
C LEU A 86 33.33 5.69 14.42
N PRO A 87 33.23 6.38 15.59
CA PRO A 87 31.95 6.90 16.04
C PRO A 87 31.32 7.94 15.10
N PHE A 88 32.16 8.71 14.38
CA PHE A 88 31.64 9.66 13.37
C PHE A 88 31.14 8.94 12.11
N ILE A 89 31.84 7.90 11.68
CA ILE A 89 31.42 7.05 10.56
C ILE A 89 30.10 6.39 10.87
N ASP A 90 29.93 5.82 12.06
CA ASP A 90 28.68 5.19 12.51
C ASP A 90 27.52 6.21 12.56
N ARG A 91 27.78 7.42 13.03
CA ARG A 91 26.79 8.50 13.05
C ARG A 91 26.39 8.91 11.65
N TYR A 92 27.38 9.08 10.76
CA TYR A 92 27.15 9.40 9.36
C TYR A 92 26.32 8.31 8.68
N ALA A 93 26.70 7.04 8.82
CA ALA A 93 25.98 5.91 8.24
C ALA A 93 24.50 5.87 8.67
N LYS A 94 24.22 6.07 9.97
CA LYS A 94 22.85 6.15 10.50
C LYS A 94 22.06 7.32 9.93
N SER A 95 22.71 8.49 9.80
CA SER A 95 22.08 9.68 9.24
C SER A 95 21.80 9.51 7.75
N GLN A 96 22.71 8.88 7.01
CA GLN A 96 22.54 8.57 5.60
C GLN A 96 21.41 7.58 5.37
N GLU A 97 21.36 6.51 6.16
CA GLU A 97 20.27 5.51 6.09
C GLU A 97 18.89 6.16 6.37
N ALA A 98 18.82 7.04 7.37
CA ALA A 98 17.60 7.79 7.68
C ALA A 98 17.18 8.72 6.54
N LEU A 99 18.13 9.40 5.89
CA LEU A 99 17.90 10.26 4.74
C LEU A 99 17.41 9.46 3.52
N ASP A 100 18.05 8.32 3.24
CA ASP A 100 17.67 7.44 2.12
C ASP A 100 16.24 6.91 2.31
N LYS A 101 15.91 6.49 3.53
CA LYS A 101 14.56 6.08 3.88
C LYS A 101 13.55 7.21 3.68
N LEU A 102 13.86 8.41 4.16
CA LEU A 102 13.01 9.58 4.00
C LEU A 102 12.78 9.91 2.52
N ASN A 103 13.82 9.87 1.70
CA ASN A 103 13.72 10.13 0.26
C ASN A 103 12.83 9.11 -0.46
N VAL A 104 12.92 7.82 -0.09
CA VAL A 104 12.07 6.76 -0.66
C VAL A 104 10.59 6.96 -0.28
N GLU A 105 10.33 7.37 0.97
CA GLU A 105 8.97 7.55 1.49
C GLU A 105 8.33 8.88 1.09
N LEU A 106 9.13 9.90 0.79
CA LEU A 106 8.68 11.28 0.55
C LEU A 106 7.61 11.37 -0.55
N LEU A 107 7.89 10.78 -1.73
CA LEU A 107 6.96 10.84 -2.86
C LEU A 107 5.62 10.15 -2.54
N GLY A 108 5.68 9.03 -1.83
CA GLY A 108 4.49 8.31 -1.39
C GLY A 108 3.66 9.13 -0.39
N ASN A 109 4.32 9.81 0.54
CA ASN A 109 3.67 10.64 1.54
C ASN A 109 3.08 11.93 0.93
N LEU A 110 3.78 12.55 -0.02
CA LEU A 110 3.26 13.70 -0.76
C LEU A 110 2.00 13.34 -1.55
N LYS A 111 1.98 12.20 -2.25
CA LYS A 111 0.78 11.73 -2.96
C LYS A 111 -0.39 11.52 -2.01
N LYS A 112 -0.17 10.90 -0.86
CA LYS A 112 -1.21 10.72 0.17
C LYS A 112 -1.71 12.05 0.72
N SER A 113 -0.82 13.02 0.96
CA SER A 113 -1.20 14.36 1.42
C SER A 113 -2.06 15.09 0.39
N ILE A 114 -1.67 15.06 -0.89
CA ILE A 114 -2.46 15.65 -1.97
C ILE A 114 -3.87 15.03 -2.03
N LEU A 115 -3.97 13.71 -1.93
CA LEU A 115 -5.27 13.02 -1.91
C LEU A 115 -6.09 13.41 -0.68
N GLN A 116 -5.46 13.57 0.48
CA GLN A 116 -6.14 13.99 1.71
C GLN A 116 -6.70 15.41 1.60
N GLU A 117 -5.91 16.37 1.11
CA GLU A 117 -6.37 17.74 0.86
C GLU A 117 -7.51 17.77 -0.18
N ALA A 118 -7.42 16.93 -1.21
CA ALA A 118 -8.45 16.80 -2.24
C ALA A 118 -9.80 16.35 -1.67
N VAL A 119 -9.81 15.30 -0.85
CA VAL A 119 -11.05 14.74 -0.30
C VAL A 119 -11.64 15.57 0.85
N GLN A 120 -10.86 16.48 1.41
CA GLN A 120 -11.31 17.45 2.41
C GLN A 120 -11.78 18.79 1.80
N GLY A 121 -11.76 18.92 0.45
CA GLY A 121 -12.19 20.13 -0.24
C GLY A 121 -11.22 21.31 -0.13
N ARG A 122 -9.94 21.05 0.14
CA ARG A 122 -8.88 22.07 0.32
C ARG A 122 -7.93 22.20 -0.87
N LEU A 123 -8.00 21.28 -1.83
CA LEU A 123 -7.09 21.26 -2.99
C LEU A 123 -7.44 22.30 -4.05
N VAL A 124 -8.70 22.65 -4.20
CA VAL A 124 -9.21 23.66 -5.15
C VAL A 124 -10.16 24.63 -4.46
N GLN A 125 -10.28 25.83 -5.01
CA GLN A 125 -11.20 26.83 -4.49
C GLN A 125 -12.66 26.39 -4.69
N GLN A 126 -13.53 26.68 -3.72
CA GLN A 126 -14.97 26.45 -3.83
C GLN A 126 -15.61 27.48 -4.77
N ILE A 127 -16.47 27.04 -5.68
CA ILE A 127 -17.19 27.89 -6.66
C ILE A 127 -18.68 27.63 -6.51
N ALA A 128 -19.42 28.61 -6.04
CA ALA A 128 -20.85 28.48 -5.71
C ALA A 128 -21.72 28.10 -6.94
N GLU A 129 -21.34 28.58 -8.13
CA GLU A 129 -22.06 28.36 -9.38
C GLU A 129 -21.90 26.95 -9.94
N GLU A 130 -21.07 26.12 -9.34
CA GLU A 130 -20.88 24.72 -9.75
C GLU A 130 -21.95 23.77 -9.21
N GLY A 131 -22.87 24.27 -8.38
CA GLY A 131 -23.94 23.48 -7.78
C GLY A 131 -23.56 22.83 -6.47
N THR A 132 -24.28 21.79 -6.07
CA THR A 132 -24.12 21.09 -4.79
C THR A 132 -23.99 19.59 -4.96
N GLY A 133 -23.44 18.93 -3.94
CA GLY A 133 -23.42 17.47 -3.85
C GLY A 133 -24.81 16.84 -3.77
N GLU A 134 -25.80 17.58 -3.21
CA GLU A 134 -27.20 17.14 -3.15
C GLU A 134 -27.82 17.06 -4.56
N GLU A 135 -27.61 18.08 -5.40
CA GLU A 135 -28.05 18.07 -6.80
C GLU A 135 -27.45 16.87 -7.56
N LEU A 136 -26.19 16.55 -7.29
CA LEU A 136 -25.54 15.38 -7.88
C LEU A 136 -26.15 14.07 -7.40
N LEU A 137 -26.50 13.94 -6.11
CA LEU A 137 -27.19 12.76 -5.59
C LEU A 137 -28.56 12.55 -6.25
N GLU A 138 -29.31 13.62 -6.51
CA GLU A 138 -30.57 13.53 -7.24
C GLU A 138 -30.37 13.07 -8.69
N GLN A 139 -29.33 13.54 -9.39
CA GLN A 139 -28.98 13.05 -10.73
C GLN A 139 -28.66 11.56 -10.71
N ILE A 140 -27.85 11.10 -9.74
CA ILE A 140 -27.53 9.68 -9.57
C ILE A 140 -28.79 8.85 -9.32
N LYS A 141 -29.73 9.33 -8.52
CA LYS A 141 -31.00 8.67 -8.25
C LYS A 141 -31.85 8.50 -9.52
N LEU A 142 -31.90 9.55 -10.36
CA LEU A 142 -32.59 9.49 -11.66
C LEU A 142 -31.93 8.45 -12.59
N GLU A 143 -30.61 8.42 -12.69
CA GLU A 143 -29.88 7.41 -13.48
C GLU A 143 -30.17 6.00 -12.97
N LYS A 144 -30.12 5.77 -11.65
CA LYS A 144 -30.48 4.46 -11.05
C LYS A 144 -31.90 4.04 -11.42
N GLN A 145 -32.87 4.95 -11.34
CA GLN A 145 -34.26 4.67 -11.72
C GLN A 145 -34.37 4.24 -13.19
N GLN A 146 -33.62 4.92 -14.08
CA GLN A 146 -33.57 4.58 -15.48
C GLN A 146 -32.97 3.18 -15.71
N LEU A 147 -31.82 2.87 -15.07
CA LEU A 147 -31.18 1.56 -15.15
C LEU A 147 -32.06 0.42 -14.59
N ILE A 148 -32.90 0.68 -13.59
CA ILE A 148 -33.87 -0.27 -13.07
C ILE A 148 -34.99 -0.51 -14.09
N LYS A 149 -35.51 0.53 -14.75
CA LYS A 149 -36.52 0.39 -15.81
C LYS A 149 -35.99 -0.43 -16.98
N GLU A 150 -34.70 -0.28 -17.30
CA GLU A 150 -34.01 -1.04 -18.34
C GLU A 150 -33.63 -2.47 -17.91
N GLY A 151 -33.90 -2.86 -16.67
CA GLY A 151 -33.53 -4.18 -16.16
C GLY A 151 -32.04 -4.37 -15.87
N LYS A 152 -31.23 -3.31 -15.99
CA LYS A 152 -29.76 -3.35 -15.79
C LYS A 152 -29.38 -3.26 -14.30
N LEU A 153 -30.28 -2.76 -13.45
CA LEU A 153 -30.06 -2.61 -12.02
C LEU A 153 -31.26 -3.19 -11.24
N LYS A 154 -30.99 -3.81 -10.09
CA LYS A 154 -32.04 -4.34 -9.21
C LYS A 154 -32.74 -3.21 -8.44
N LYS A 155 -34.03 -3.33 -8.16
CA LYS A 155 -34.80 -2.37 -7.34
C LYS A 155 -34.17 -2.12 -5.96
N SER A 156 -33.52 -3.13 -5.38
CA SER A 156 -32.82 -3.03 -4.09
C SER A 156 -31.59 -2.09 -4.12
N ALA A 157 -31.18 -1.59 -5.28
CA ALA A 157 -30.11 -0.59 -5.40
C ALA A 157 -30.60 0.85 -5.15
N LEU A 158 -31.91 1.09 -5.17
CA LEU A 158 -32.50 2.33 -4.67
C LEU A 158 -32.58 2.25 -3.14
N THR A 159 -31.66 2.91 -2.48
CA THR A 159 -31.67 3.09 -1.03
C THR A 159 -32.23 4.48 -0.72
N ASP A 160 -33.15 4.56 0.24
CA ASP A 160 -33.72 5.83 0.71
C ASP A 160 -32.95 6.35 1.94
N SER A 161 -31.62 6.31 1.88
CA SER A 161 -30.79 6.84 2.97
C SER A 161 -30.24 8.20 2.55
N VAL A 162 -30.41 9.17 3.44
CA VAL A 162 -29.90 10.56 3.28
C VAL A 162 -29.10 10.93 4.52
N ILE A 163 -27.91 11.45 4.30
CA ILE A 163 -27.06 11.98 5.37
C ILE A 163 -27.16 13.49 5.36
N PHE A 164 -27.44 14.09 6.50
CA PHE A 164 -27.60 15.54 6.65
C PHE A 164 -27.01 16.02 7.99
N ARG A 165 -26.73 17.32 8.06
CA ARG A 165 -26.30 17.97 9.29
C ARG A 165 -27.52 18.63 9.95
N GLY A 166 -27.76 18.30 11.23
CA GLY A 166 -28.81 18.88 12.04
C GLY A 166 -28.46 20.28 12.55
N ASP A 167 -29.45 20.98 13.13
CA ASP A 167 -29.29 22.31 13.73
C ASP A 167 -28.34 22.28 14.97
N ASP A 168 -28.17 21.11 15.57
CA ASP A 168 -27.23 20.85 16.67
C ASP A 168 -25.79 20.58 16.21
N ASN A 169 -25.49 20.77 14.94
CA ASN A 169 -24.22 20.51 14.27
C ASN A 169 -23.78 19.03 14.24
N LYS A 170 -24.66 18.10 14.54
CA LYS A 170 -24.44 16.67 14.40
C LYS A 170 -24.83 16.16 13.04
N TYR A 171 -24.24 15.01 12.66
CA TYR A 171 -24.58 14.34 11.41
C TYR A 171 -25.55 13.18 11.67
N TYR A 172 -26.60 13.17 10.89
CA TYR A 172 -27.66 12.17 10.97
C TYR A 172 -27.81 11.42 9.64
N GLU A 173 -28.08 10.12 9.71
CA GLU A 173 -28.47 9.32 8.57
C GLU A 173 -29.95 8.90 8.74
N GLN A 174 -30.79 9.35 7.81
CA GLN A 174 -32.18 8.95 7.75
C GLN A 174 -32.33 7.76 6.79
N VAL A 175 -32.81 6.62 7.30
CA VAL A 175 -33.12 5.42 6.53
C VAL A 175 -34.62 5.12 6.71
N GLY A 176 -35.40 5.47 5.72
CA GLY A 176 -36.87 5.41 5.81
C GLY A 176 -37.40 6.27 6.97
N LYS A 177 -37.99 5.64 8.00
CA LYS A 177 -38.54 6.33 9.20
C LYS A 177 -37.50 6.44 10.35
N LYS A 178 -36.34 5.81 10.24
CA LYS A 178 -35.31 5.80 11.30
C LYS A 178 -34.28 6.89 11.02
N CYS A 179 -33.95 7.64 12.05
CA CYS A 179 -32.89 8.63 12.04
C CYS A 179 -31.80 8.20 13.05
N LEU A 180 -30.56 8.07 12.59
CA LEU A 180 -29.42 7.59 13.36
C LEU A 180 -28.38 8.69 13.47
N ASP A 181 -27.88 8.96 14.68
CA ASP A 181 -26.71 9.83 14.86
C ASP A 181 -25.48 9.09 14.36
N ILE A 182 -24.78 9.64 13.36
CA ILE A 182 -23.57 9.09 12.76
C ILE A 182 -22.38 10.04 12.90
N THR A 183 -22.47 11.01 13.79
CA THR A 183 -21.45 12.07 13.96
C THR A 183 -20.05 11.47 14.18
N GLU A 184 -19.94 10.41 14.98
CA GLU A 184 -18.65 9.74 15.24
C GLU A 184 -18.10 8.98 14.02
N GLN A 185 -18.92 8.72 12.99
CA GLN A 185 -18.47 8.07 11.75
C GLN A 185 -17.90 9.08 10.74
N ILE A 186 -18.17 10.38 10.91
CA ILE A 186 -17.70 11.42 10.01
C ILE A 186 -16.24 11.76 10.33
N PRO A 187 -15.30 11.50 9.41
CA PRO A 187 -13.88 11.63 9.73
C PRO A 187 -13.38 13.09 9.75
N PHE A 188 -14.09 14.01 9.08
CA PHE A 188 -13.73 15.44 9.00
C PHE A 188 -14.89 16.28 8.47
N GLU A 189 -14.80 17.60 8.68
CA GLU A 189 -15.75 18.56 8.11
C GLU A 189 -15.50 18.78 6.62
N THR A 190 -16.59 18.93 5.85
CA THR A 190 -16.55 19.18 4.41
C THR A 190 -17.03 20.59 4.07
N PRO A 191 -16.71 21.15 2.87
CA PRO A 191 -17.31 22.37 2.38
C PRO A 191 -18.85 22.31 2.38
N LYS A 192 -19.51 23.47 2.51
CA LYS A 192 -20.99 23.55 2.65
C LYS A 192 -21.77 23.03 1.44
N ASN A 193 -21.18 23.08 0.24
CA ASN A 193 -21.76 22.57 -0.99
C ASN A 193 -21.52 21.08 -1.23
N TRP A 194 -20.79 20.40 -0.31
CA TRP A 194 -20.58 18.96 -0.35
C TRP A 194 -21.56 18.24 0.55
N VAL A 195 -21.80 16.96 0.26
CA VAL A 195 -22.60 16.08 1.12
C VAL A 195 -21.82 14.80 1.44
N TRP A 196 -22.04 14.26 2.63
CA TRP A 196 -21.61 12.91 2.94
C TRP A 196 -22.63 11.91 2.39
N THR A 197 -22.14 10.82 1.81
CA THR A 197 -23.00 9.73 1.34
C THR A 197 -22.26 8.39 1.48
N ARG A 198 -22.94 7.29 1.20
CA ARG A 198 -22.31 5.98 1.21
C ARG A 198 -21.88 5.54 -0.20
N LEU A 199 -20.80 4.76 -0.31
CA LEU A 199 -20.30 4.28 -1.60
C LEU A 199 -21.37 3.55 -2.43
N SER A 200 -22.28 2.80 -1.77
CA SER A 200 -23.40 2.13 -2.44
C SER A 200 -24.43 3.07 -3.08
N HIS A 201 -24.46 4.34 -2.66
CA HIS A 201 -25.39 5.31 -3.25
C HIS A 201 -24.89 5.83 -4.60
N ILE A 202 -23.59 5.87 -4.79
CA ILE A 202 -22.96 6.53 -5.94
C ILE A 202 -22.29 5.54 -6.92
N ALA A 203 -22.24 4.26 -6.59
CA ALA A 203 -21.72 3.22 -7.48
C ALA A 203 -22.49 1.90 -7.33
N ASN A 204 -22.55 1.13 -8.39
CA ASN A 204 -22.91 -0.28 -8.30
C ASN A 204 -21.68 -1.08 -7.85
N ILE A 205 -21.77 -1.75 -6.71
CA ILE A 205 -20.65 -2.39 -6.03
C ILE A 205 -20.91 -3.88 -5.87
N TYR A 206 -20.02 -4.71 -6.42
CA TYR A 206 -20.14 -6.17 -6.43
C TYR A 206 -18.81 -6.86 -6.60
N THR A 207 -18.73 -8.15 -6.24
CA THR A 207 -17.55 -9.01 -6.45
C THR A 207 -17.72 -9.85 -7.71
N GLY A 208 -16.63 -10.35 -8.26
CA GLY A 208 -16.62 -11.26 -9.40
C GLY A 208 -16.90 -12.71 -9.03
N ASN A 209 -16.52 -13.62 -9.93
CA ASN A 209 -16.70 -15.05 -9.81
C ASN A 209 -15.39 -15.76 -9.48
N SER A 210 -15.46 -16.79 -8.65
CA SER A 210 -14.34 -17.71 -8.41
C SER A 210 -14.24 -18.71 -9.57
N ILE A 211 -13.01 -19.02 -9.99
CA ILE A 211 -12.72 -20.11 -10.95
C ILE A 211 -11.77 -21.07 -10.21
N SER A 212 -12.05 -22.35 -10.24
CA SER A 212 -11.14 -23.37 -9.72
C SER A 212 -9.87 -23.49 -10.61
N GLU A 213 -8.73 -23.87 -10.04
CA GLU A 213 -7.50 -24.03 -10.81
C GLU A 213 -7.64 -25.10 -11.92
N THR A 214 -8.47 -26.14 -11.68
CA THR A 214 -8.77 -27.16 -12.68
C THR A 214 -9.54 -26.60 -13.87
N GLU A 215 -10.60 -25.82 -13.61
CA GLU A 215 -11.37 -25.17 -14.69
C GLU A 215 -10.55 -24.12 -15.43
N LYS A 216 -9.74 -23.36 -14.71
CA LYS A 216 -8.85 -22.37 -15.30
C LYS A 216 -7.96 -23.02 -16.36
N LYS A 217 -7.27 -24.13 -15.99
CA LYS A 217 -6.38 -24.87 -16.88
C LYS A 217 -7.09 -25.53 -18.06
N SER A 218 -8.29 -26.10 -17.82
CA SER A 218 -8.98 -26.90 -18.84
C SER A 218 -9.84 -26.08 -19.81
N LYS A 219 -10.34 -24.89 -19.38
CA LYS A 219 -11.35 -24.16 -20.16
C LYS A 219 -10.94 -22.73 -20.52
N PHE A 220 -10.05 -22.09 -19.71
CA PHE A 220 -9.87 -20.64 -19.72
C PHE A 220 -8.41 -20.19 -19.93
N THR A 221 -7.47 -21.12 -20.08
CA THR A 221 -6.06 -20.82 -20.36
C THR A 221 -5.80 -20.86 -21.86
N ASP A 222 -5.10 -19.85 -22.37
CA ASP A 222 -4.69 -19.70 -23.76
C ASP A 222 -5.86 -19.81 -24.77
N VAL A 223 -7.00 -19.26 -24.40
CA VAL A 223 -8.21 -19.21 -25.21
C VAL A 223 -8.59 -17.78 -25.59
N ILE A 224 -9.29 -17.61 -26.70
CA ILE A 224 -9.82 -16.32 -27.12
C ILE A 224 -11.12 -16.03 -26.36
N GLY A 225 -11.18 -14.88 -25.72
CA GLY A 225 -12.35 -14.46 -24.95
C GLY A 225 -12.14 -13.15 -24.22
N ARG A 226 -13.04 -12.84 -23.30
CA ARG A 226 -12.95 -11.68 -22.43
C ARG A 226 -11.93 -11.95 -21.32
N TYR A 227 -10.99 -11.03 -21.10
CA TYR A 227 -9.99 -11.19 -20.05
C TYR A 227 -10.62 -11.43 -18.67
N TYR A 228 -10.00 -12.31 -17.90
CA TYR A 228 -10.36 -12.56 -16.51
C TYR A 228 -9.25 -12.04 -15.59
N ILE A 229 -9.61 -11.06 -14.75
CA ILE A 229 -8.68 -10.36 -13.87
C ILE A 229 -8.78 -10.92 -12.44
N GLY A 230 -7.70 -11.45 -11.92
CA GLY A 230 -7.54 -11.86 -10.53
C GLY A 230 -6.76 -10.82 -9.71
N THR A 231 -6.61 -11.06 -8.41
CA THR A 231 -5.88 -10.13 -7.51
C THR A 231 -4.39 -10.00 -7.86
N LYS A 232 -3.78 -11.00 -8.49
CA LYS A 232 -2.39 -10.96 -8.95
C LYS A 232 -2.21 -10.02 -10.15
N ASP A 233 -3.27 -9.83 -10.93
CA ASP A 233 -3.26 -9.08 -12.17
C ASP A 233 -3.53 -7.57 -11.96
N VAL A 234 -3.81 -7.16 -10.73
CA VAL A 234 -3.80 -5.76 -10.30
C VAL A 234 -2.51 -5.53 -9.51
N ASP A 235 -1.65 -4.62 -9.96
CA ASP A 235 -0.37 -4.34 -9.30
C ASP A 235 -0.47 -3.25 -8.24
N PHE A 236 0.64 -2.99 -7.53
CA PHE A 236 0.71 -1.91 -6.53
C PHE A 236 0.96 -0.52 -7.14
N ASN A 237 1.18 -0.45 -8.46
CA ASN A 237 1.32 0.79 -9.23
C ASN A 237 0.00 1.19 -9.92
N ASN A 238 -1.12 0.59 -9.49
CA ASN A 238 -2.47 0.86 -9.98
C ASN A 238 -2.67 0.50 -11.47
N ARG A 239 -1.98 -0.54 -11.94
CA ARG A 239 -2.09 -1.04 -13.32
C ARG A 239 -2.76 -2.40 -13.33
N ILE A 240 -3.43 -2.70 -14.46
CA ILE A 240 -4.02 -4.01 -14.73
C ILE A 240 -3.18 -4.73 -15.79
N ILE A 241 -2.86 -5.98 -15.52
CA ILE A 241 -2.23 -6.90 -16.45
C ILE A 241 -3.36 -7.67 -17.11
N TYR A 242 -3.73 -7.25 -18.34
CA TYR A 242 -4.81 -7.90 -19.08
C TYR A 242 -4.35 -9.23 -19.70
N ASP A 243 -3.16 -9.23 -20.29
CA ASP A 243 -2.59 -10.42 -20.92
C ASP A 243 -1.92 -11.33 -19.88
N ASN A 244 -2.76 -12.01 -19.10
CA ASN A 244 -2.35 -12.93 -18.03
C ASN A 244 -2.56 -14.42 -18.40
N GLY A 245 -2.88 -14.69 -19.68
CA GLY A 245 -3.14 -16.03 -20.23
C GLY A 245 -4.50 -16.61 -19.85
N ILE A 246 -5.40 -15.84 -19.22
CA ILE A 246 -6.73 -16.31 -18.80
C ILE A 246 -7.82 -15.47 -19.46
N ALA A 247 -8.71 -16.11 -20.21
CA ALA A 247 -9.86 -15.45 -20.83
C ALA A 247 -11.13 -16.31 -20.71
N ILE A 248 -12.28 -15.65 -20.73
CA ILE A 248 -13.60 -16.29 -20.70
C ILE A 248 -14.17 -16.29 -22.12
N PRO A 249 -14.29 -17.45 -22.78
CA PRO A 249 -14.91 -17.54 -24.09
C PRO A 249 -16.37 -17.06 -24.05
N LYS A 250 -16.85 -16.50 -25.16
CA LYS A 250 -18.18 -15.88 -25.29
C LYS A 250 -19.33 -16.76 -24.78
N GLN A 251 -19.23 -18.05 -24.97
CA GLN A 251 -20.24 -19.03 -24.53
C GLN A 251 -20.39 -19.14 -23.03
N TYR A 252 -19.35 -18.80 -22.27
CA TYR A 252 -19.33 -18.82 -20.78
C TYR A 252 -19.55 -17.45 -20.17
N GLU A 253 -19.49 -16.35 -20.95
CA GLU A 253 -19.66 -14.98 -20.42
C GLU A 253 -20.96 -14.78 -19.60
N PRO A 254 -22.11 -15.38 -19.96
CA PRO A 254 -23.34 -15.24 -19.18
C PRO A 254 -23.24 -15.73 -17.73
N ASP A 255 -22.30 -16.64 -17.44
CA ASP A 255 -22.10 -17.21 -16.10
C ASP A 255 -21.18 -16.33 -15.24
N PHE A 256 -20.57 -15.31 -15.84
CA PHE A 256 -19.61 -14.45 -15.19
C PHE A 256 -20.14 -13.02 -15.00
N ARG A 257 -19.77 -12.42 -13.88
CA ARG A 257 -20.01 -11.00 -13.65
C ARG A 257 -19.01 -10.17 -14.44
N LEU A 258 -19.56 -9.22 -15.18
CA LEU A 258 -18.80 -8.27 -15.97
C LEU A 258 -18.44 -7.07 -15.12
N ALA A 259 -17.19 -6.61 -15.18
CA ALA A 259 -16.77 -5.28 -14.78
C ALA A 259 -16.63 -4.41 -16.02
N PRO A 260 -17.50 -3.39 -16.21
CA PRO A 260 -17.48 -2.54 -17.39
C PRO A 260 -16.23 -1.68 -17.48
N ASN A 261 -15.91 -1.23 -18.68
CA ASN A 261 -14.92 -0.17 -18.91
C ASN A 261 -15.16 1.05 -17.97
N ASN A 262 -14.10 1.71 -17.55
CA ASN A 262 -14.11 2.81 -16.58
C ASN A 262 -14.58 2.44 -15.16
N SER A 263 -14.84 1.16 -14.87
CA SER A 263 -15.04 0.70 -13.50
C SER A 263 -13.70 0.59 -12.77
N ILE A 264 -13.77 0.60 -11.45
CA ILE A 264 -12.61 0.45 -10.57
C ILE A 264 -12.62 -0.96 -10.00
N LEU A 265 -11.50 -1.67 -10.11
CA LEU A 265 -11.27 -2.93 -9.41
C LEU A 265 -10.37 -2.70 -8.20
N MET A 266 -10.80 -3.16 -7.03
CA MET A 266 -10.01 -3.10 -5.79
C MET A 266 -9.98 -4.46 -5.09
N CYS A 267 -8.81 -4.87 -4.62
CA CYS A 267 -8.66 -6.05 -3.79
C CYS A 267 -9.30 -5.81 -2.40
N ILE A 268 -10.18 -6.70 -1.95
CA ILE A 268 -10.86 -6.58 -0.65
C ILE A 268 -10.52 -7.70 0.33
N GLU A 269 -9.70 -8.69 -0.07
CA GLU A 269 -9.29 -9.82 0.75
C GLU A 269 -7.77 -10.01 0.79
N GLY A 270 -7.27 -10.51 1.92
CA GLY A 270 -5.87 -10.85 2.13
C GLY A 270 -4.95 -9.65 2.34
N GLY A 271 -3.64 -9.89 2.30
CA GLY A 271 -2.61 -8.88 2.58
C GLY A 271 -2.58 -7.69 1.62
N SER A 272 -3.26 -7.77 0.46
CA SER A 272 -3.38 -6.68 -0.52
C SER A 272 -4.68 -5.90 -0.42
N ALA A 273 -5.56 -6.24 0.53
CA ALA A 273 -6.86 -5.60 0.70
C ALA A 273 -6.74 -4.08 0.91
N GLY A 274 -7.44 -3.30 0.09
CA GLY A 274 -7.41 -1.84 0.07
C GLY A 274 -6.17 -1.21 -0.57
N ARG A 275 -5.16 -2.01 -0.99
CA ARG A 275 -3.89 -1.49 -1.51
C ARG A 275 -3.71 -1.68 -3.02
N LYS A 276 -4.31 -2.70 -3.59
CA LYS A 276 -4.30 -2.96 -5.04
C LYS A 276 -5.60 -2.45 -5.61
N ILE A 277 -5.52 -1.42 -6.44
CA ILE A 277 -6.66 -0.74 -7.06
C ILE A 277 -6.27 -0.24 -8.44
N ALA A 278 -7.17 -0.35 -9.43
CA ALA A 278 -6.96 0.21 -10.76
C ALA A 278 -8.28 0.51 -11.47
N ILE A 279 -8.25 1.43 -12.44
CA ILE A 279 -9.36 1.70 -13.36
C ILE A 279 -9.22 0.81 -14.60
N LEU A 280 -10.32 0.21 -15.02
CA LEU A 280 -10.40 -0.57 -16.25
C LEU A 280 -10.44 0.34 -17.49
N ASN A 281 -9.73 -0.07 -18.53
CA ASN A 281 -9.81 0.56 -19.87
C ASN A 281 -10.60 -0.28 -20.89
N GLN A 282 -11.19 -1.38 -20.44
CA GLN A 282 -12.08 -2.25 -21.21
C GLN A 282 -12.93 -3.12 -20.28
N ASP A 283 -13.95 -3.76 -20.84
CA ASP A 283 -14.79 -4.70 -20.12
C ASP A 283 -14.04 -5.99 -19.80
N VAL A 284 -14.15 -6.49 -18.56
CA VAL A 284 -13.49 -7.74 -18.13
C VAL A 284 -14.40 -8.59 -17.25
N CYS A 285 -14.15 -9.90 -17.20
CA CYS A 285 -14.58 -10.76 -16.12
C CYS A 285 -13.55 -10.69 -14.99
N PHE A 286 -13.92 -10.95 -13.74
CA PHE A 286 -13.00 -10.78 -12.62
C PHE A 286 -13.28 -11.71 -11.45
N GLY A 287 -12.27 -11.85 -10.57
CA GLY A 287 -12.30 -12.77 -9.44
C GLY A 287 -13.09 -12.27 -8.24
N ASN A 288 -13.57 -13.20 -7.41
CA ASN A 288 -14.38 -12.93 -6.22
C ASN A 288 -13.64 -12.16 -5.11
N LYS A 289 -12.30 -12.14 -5.11
CA LYS A 289 -11.49 -11.36 -4.15
C LYS A 289 -11.28 -9.91 -4.57
N LEU A 290 -11.76 -9.55 -5.76
CA LEU A 290 -11.84 -8.19 -6.26
C LEU A 290 -13.25 -7.65 -6.11
N CYS A 291 -13.35 -6.39 -5.72
CA CYS A 291 -14.56 -5.60 -5.70
C CYS A 291 -14.56 -4.66 -6.89
N CYS A 292 -15.62 -4.71 -7.69
CA CYS A 292 -15.87 -3.77 -8.77
C CYS A 292 -16.72 -2.61 -8.22
N PHE A 293 -16.27 -1.39 -8.49
CA PHE A 293 -17.06 -0.18 -8.31
C PHE A 293 -17.37 0.36 -9.71
N SER A 294 -18.62 0.31 -10.10
CA SER A 294 -19.13 0.88 -11.35
C SER A 294 -19.89 2.16 -11.01
N PRO A 295 -19.23 3.34 -11.14
CA PRO A 295 -19.78 4.62 -10.69
C PRO A 295 -20.88 5.10 -11.61
N PHE A 296 -21.83 5.85 -11.06
CA PHE A 296 -22.86 6.54 -11.81
C PHE A 296 -22.38 7.96 -12.22
N VAL A 297 -23.04 8.56 -13.21
CA VAL A 297 -22.90 9.99 -13.60
C VAL A 297 -21.43 10.46 -13.78
N GLY A 298 -20.53 9.58 -14.25
CA GLY A 298 -19.17 10.00 -14.61
C GLY A 298 -18.22 10.36 -13.46
N ILE A 299 -18.57 10.04 -12.19
CA ILE A 299 -17.76 10.35 -11.01
C ILE A 299 -16.56 9.39 -10.78
N GLY A 300 -16.25 8.52 -11.73
CA GLY A 300 -15.29 7.43 -11.56
C GLY A 300 -13.90 7.86 -11.15
N LYS A 301 -13.34 8.90 -11.77
CA LYS A 301 -11.98 9.37 -11.43
C LYS A 301 -11.89 9.96 -10.02
N TYR A 302 -12.89 10.75 -9.59
CA TYR A 302 -12.92 11.26 -8.22
C TYR A 302 -13.02 10.13 -7.20
N MET A 303 -13.95 9.17 -7.42
CA MET A 303 -14.06 7.98 -6.59
C MET A 303 -12.76 7.18 -6.54
N TYR A 304 -12.07 7.00 -7.67
CA TYR A 304 -10.80 6.29 -7.74
C TYR A 304 -9.72 6.95 -6.86
N TYR A 305 -9.62 8.28 -6.86
CA TYR A 305 -8.69 8.99 -6.00
C TYR A 305 -9.12 8.97 -4.53
N TYR A 306 -10.42 9.06 -4.27
CA TYR A 306 -10.94 8.88 -2.90
C TYR A 306 -10.57 7.51 -2.33
N LEU A 307 -10.75 6.42 -3.08
CA LEU A 307 -10.43 5.05 -2.67
C LEU A 307 -8.91 4.82 -2.41
N GLN A 308 -8.06 5.77 -2.72
CA GLN A 308 -6.63 5.78 -2.44
C GLN A 308 -6.22 6.77 -1.34
N SER A 309 -7.17 7.57 -0.85
CA SER A 309 -6.90 8.56 0.19
C SER A 309 -6.64 7.92 1.56
N PRO A 310 -5.87 8.58 2.43
CA PRO A 310 -5.68 8.14 3.81
C PRO A 310 -7.00 7.94 4.56
N SER A 311 -7.95 8.86 4.40
CA SER A 311 -9.27 8.76 5.06
C SER A 311 -10.06 7.52 4.65
N PHE A 312 -10.09 7.21 3.35
CA PHE A 312 -10.72 5.95 2.93
C PHE A 312 -10.00 4.73 3.51
N PHE A 313 -8.66 4.73 3.48
CA PHE A 313 -7.89 3.60 3.96
C PHE A 313 -8.08 3.36 5.46
N GLU A 314 -8.25 4.41 6.24
CA GLU A 314 -8.60 4.34 7.66
C GLU A 314 -9.98 3.70 7.87
N LEU A 315 -11.03 4.24 7.21
CA LEU A 315 -12.38 3.68 7.26
C LEU A 315 -12.43 2.22 6.78
N PHE A 316 -11.68 1.89 5.74
CA PHE A 316 -11.59 0.52 5.23
C PHE A 316 -10.94 -0.40 6.26
N ASN A 317 -9.85 0.02 6.91
CA ASN A 317 -9.15 -0.78 7.91
C ASN A 317 -9.97 -1.01 9.18
N LEU A 318 -10.76 -0.05 9.63
CA LEU A 318 -11.69 -0.19 10.76
C LEU A 318 -12.74 -1.30 10.50
N ASN A 319 -13.04 -1.59 9.24
CA ASN A 319 -14.00 -2.61 8.84
C ASN A 319 -13.36 -3.98 8.51
N LYS A 320 -12.04 -4.13 8.64
CA LYS A 320 -11.34 -5.42 8.43
C LYS A 320 -11.72 -6.43 9.50
N THR A 321 -11.98 -7.65 9.07
CA THR A 321 -12.31 -8.78 9.95
C THR A 321 -11.42 -9.99 9.64
N GLY A 322 -11.18 -10.83 10.65
CA GLY A 322 -10.44 -12.09 10.53
C GLY A 322 -8.91 -11.94 10.53
N ILE A 323 -8.21 -13.06 10.73
CA ILE A 323 -6.74 -13.15 10.85
C ILE A 323 -6.04 -12.78 9.53
N ILE A 324 -6.63 -13.13 8.39
CA ILE A 324 -6.05 -12.87 7.05
C ILE A 324 -6.37 -11.45 6.56
N GLY A 325 -7.26 -10.73 7.26
CA GLY A 325 -7.63 -9.35 6.92
C GLY A 325 -8.40 -9.24 5.61
N GLY A 326 -9.70 -8.94 5.69
CA GLY A 326 -10.56 -8.65 4.54
C GLY A 326 -11.72 -7.81 4.96
N VAL A 327 -12.38 -7.13 4.02
CA VAL A 327 -13.60 -6.37 4.26
C VAL A 327 -14.70 -6.96 3.41
N SER A 328 -15.81 -7.35 4.07
CA SER A 328 -16.96 -7.88 3.35
C SER A 328 -17.56 -6.81 2.43
N ILE A 329 -18.16 -7.24 1.31
CA ILE A 329 -18.78 -6.32 0.36
C ILE A 329 -19.90 -5.48 0.99
N ALA A 330 -20.62 -6.03 1.99
CA ALA A 330 -21.62 -5.29 2.74
C ALA A 330 -20.98 -4.09 3.47
N LYS A 331 -19.85 -4.31 4.13
CA LYS A 331 -19.10 -3.24 4.82
C LYS A 331 -18.49 -2.22 3.87
N VAL A 332 -17.96 -2.68 2.71
CA VAL A 332 -17.45 -1.75 1.67
C VAL A 332 -18.57 -0.80 1.19
N LYS A 333 -19.77 -1.31 0.99
CA LYS A 333 -20.94 -0.52 0.58
C LYS A 333 -21.34 0.57 1.56
N GLU A 334 -21.11 0.33 2.86
CA GLU A 334 -21.44 1.24 3.95
C GLU A 334 -20.37 2.32 4.21
N ILE A 335 -19.19 2.24 3.58
CA ILE A 335 -18.15 3.25 3.77
C ILE A 335 -18.64 4.60 3.26
N LEU A 336 -18.41 5.63 4.07
CA LEU A 336 -18.75 7.03 3.75
C LEU A 336 -17.81 7.59 2.69
N ILE A 337 -18.34 8.50 1.87
CA ILE A 337 -17.58 9.30 0.90
C ILE A 337 -18.10 10.71 0.90
N PRO A 338 -17.23 11.75 0.92
CA PRO A 338 -17.64 13.12 0.70
C PRO A 338 -17.86 13.34 -0.80
N LEU A 339 -18.97 13.94 -1.17
CA LEU A 339 -19.39 14.09 -2.55
C LEU A 339 -19.47 15.59 -2.93
N PRO A 340 -18.47 16.12 -3.69
CA PRO A 340 -18.53 17.45 -4.28
C PRO A 340 -19.47 17.52 -5.48
N PRO A 341 -19.86 18.72 -5.93
CA PRO A 341 -20.51 18.92 -7.23
C PRO A 341 -19.65 18.36 -8.37
N ILE A 342 -20.27 17.90 -9.47
CA ILE A 342 -19.57 17.22 -10.56
C ILE A 342 -18.44 18.07 -11.20
N LYS A 343 -18.67 19.37 -11.38
CA LYS A 343 -17.66 20.29 -11.95
C LYS A 343 -16.45 20.45 -11.01
N GLU A 344 -16.70 20.54 -9.71
CA GLU A 344 -15.64 20.60 -8.72
C GLU A 344 -14.84 19.29 -8.68
N GLN A 345 -15.49 18.12 -8.77
CA GLN A 345 -14.79 16.83 -8.91
C GLN A 345 -13.83 16.82 -10.10
N GLN A 346 -14.25 17.37 -11.24
CA GLN A 346 -13.39 17.46 -12.44
C GLN A 346 -12.16 18.33 -12.19
N ARG A 347 -12.31 19.48 -11.51
CA ARG A 347 -11.18 20.35 -11.15
C ARG A 347 -10.25 19.69 -10.12
N ILE A 348 -10.81 19.02 -9.13
CA ILE A 348 -10.05 18.24 -8.14
C ILE A 348 -9.20 17.17 -8.86
N VAL A 349 -9.81 16.40 -9.75
CA VAL A 349 -9.11 15.34 -10.52
C VAL A 349 -8.00 15.94 -11.37
N ALA A 350 -8.28 17.01 -12.11
CA ALA A 350 -7.28 17.67 -12.94
C ALA A 350 -6.10 18.20 -12.13
N GLN A 351 -6.35 18.75 -10.93
CA GLN A 351 -5.30 19.24 -10.05
C GLN A 351 -4.48 18.11 -9.45
N ILE A 352 -5.10 17.00 -9.06
CA ILE A 352 -4.39 15.79 -8.59
C ILE A 352 -3.45 15.25 -9.69
N GLU A 353 -3.98 15.08 -10.91
CA GLU A 353 -3.21 14.57 -12.06
C GLU A 353 -2.02 15.49 -12.36
N LYS A 354 -2.22 16.79 -12.39
CA LYS A 354 -1.15 17.79 -12.57
C LYS A 354 -0.06 17.69 -11.50
N LEU A 355 -0.44 17.61 -10.23
CA LEU A 355 0.52 17.49 -9.13
C LEU A 355 1.25 16.14 -9.16
N PHE A 356 0.56 15.05 -9.50
CA PHE A 356 1.19 13.73 -9.61
C PHE A 356 2.19 13.66 -10.78
N GLU A 357 1.97 14.40 -11.87
CA GLU A 357 2.94 14.53 -12.96
C GLU A 357 4.21 15.25 -12.52
N GLN A 358 4.09 16.27 -11.67
CA GLN A 358 5.25 16.99 -11.11
C GLN A 358 6.08 16.15 -10.12
N LEU A 359 5.51 15.07 -9.60
CA LEU A 359 6.16 14.13 -8.67
C LEU A 359 6.77 12.89 -9.39
N ARG A 360 6.76 12.84 -10.70
CA ARG A 360 7.39 11.78 -11.50
C ARG A 360 8.84 12.12 -11.81
#